data_cd4b087f33624cbc22946f6feeae86ed
#
_entry.id   cd4b087f33624cbc22946f6feeae86ed
#
_cell.length_a   1.000
_cell.length_b   1.000
_cell.length_c   1.000
_cell.angle_alpha   90.00
_cell.angle_beta   90.00
_cell.angle_gamma   90.00
#
_symmetry.space_group_name_H-M   'P 1'
#
loop_
_entity.id
_entity.type
_entity.pdbx_description
1 polymer ?
#
loop_
_entity_poly.entity_id
_entity_poly.type
_entity_poly.pdbx_seq_one_letter_code
_entity_poly.pdbx_strand_id
1 'polypeptide(L)'
;MTPPHNYLAVIKVVGIGGGGVNAVNRMIEVGLKGVEFIAINTDAQALLMSDADVKLDVGRELTRGLGAGANPDVGKNAAEDHRDEIEEVLKGADMVFVTCGEGGGTGTGGAPVVANIARKLGALTIGVVTRPFSFEGKRRQVQAEAGIDELRNQCDTLIVIPNDRLLALGDRNISMMDAFRTADQVLLSGVQGITDLITTPGLINLDFADVKSVMSGAGSALMGIGSARGENRAVEAAEAAISSPLLEQSMDGARGVLLSIAGGSDLGLFEINDAAQLVTDAAHPDANIIFGAVIDDALGDEVRVTVIAAGFDGGTPAYKAAEPARKTNQNQPTQSSTPVVPSPATPAAPQSPRRVLFDDVDVPDFLKNGS
;
A
#
# COMPACT_ATOMS: atom_id res chain seq x y z
N MET A 1 25.25 7.65 30.69
CA MET A 1 24.16 8.16 29.86
C MET A 1 24.42 7.63 28.45
N THR A 2 23.69 6.63 28.02
CA THR A 2 23.67 6.19 26.63
C THR A 2 23.12 7.35 25.78
N PRO A 3 23.76 7.71 24.65
CA PRO A 3 23.22 8.73 23.78
C PRO A 3 21.83 8.28 23.29
N PRO A 4 20.87 9.20 23.10
CA PRO A 4 19.60 8.84 22.52
C PRO A 4 19.86 8.22 21.14
N HIS A 5 19.51 6.95 20.97
CA HIS A 5 19.44 6.37 19.66
C HIS A 5 18.34 7.12 18.93
N ASN A 6 18.70 7.94 17.95
CA ASN A 6 17.76 8.40 16.94
C ASN A 6 17.32 7.14 16.17
N TYR A 7 16.23 6.55 16.61
CA TYR A 7 15.56 5.50 15.86
C TYR A 7 14.86 6.16 14.67
N LEU A 8 15.56 6.25 13.55
CA LEU A 8 14.90 6.52 12.27
C LEU A 8 14.05 5.30 11.92
N ALA A 9 12.83 5.52 11.49
CA ALA A 9 11.96 4.45 11.02
C ALA A 9 12.63 3.70 9.87
N VAL A 10 12.61 2.38 9.91
CA VAL A 10 13.13 1.52 8.84
C VAL A 10 12.05 1.38 7.78
N ILE A 11 12.26 2.00 6.62
CA ILE A 11 11.30 2.04 5.51
C ILE A 11 11.86 1.21 4.36
N LYS A 12 11.05 0.28 3.85
CA LYS A 12 11.40 -0.55 2.69
C LYS A 12 10.42 -0.31 1.55
N VAL A 13 10.94 -0.23 0.34
CA VAL A 13 10.15 -0.08 -0.89
C VAL A 13 10.33 -1.33 -1.73
N VAL A 14 9.25 -2.07 -1.91
CA VAL A 14 9.25 -3.34 -2.65
C VAL A 14 8.58 -3.15 -4.00
N GLY A 15 9.35 -3.25 -5.06
CA GLY A 15 8.85 -3.27 -6.44
C GLY A 15 8.63 -4.69 -6.92
N ILE A 16 7.39 -5.02 -7.33
CA ILE A 16 7.02 -6.37 -7.72
C ILE A 16 6.62 -6.42 -9.19
N GLY A 17 7.21 -7.36 -9.92
CA GLY A 17 7.02 -7.53 -11.36
C GLY A 17 7.62 -6.38 -12.18
N GLY A 18 7.46 -6.40 -13.49
CA GLY A 18 8.11 -5.43 -14.38
C GLY A 18 7.79 -3.98 -14.04
N GLY A 19 6.50 -3.64 -13.85
CA GLY A 19 6.11 -2.25 -13.51
C GLY A 19 6.65 -1.80 -12.15
N GLY A 20 6.59 -2.66 -11.12
CA GLY A 20 7.11 -2.31 -9.80
C GLY A 20 8.64 -2.16 -9.79
N VAL A 21 9.36 -3.03 -10.49
CA VAL A 21 10.83 -2.92 -10.62
C VAL A 21 11.23 -1.65 -11.37
N ASN A 22 10.49 -1.27 -12.42
CA ASN A 22 10.74 -0.01 -13.14
C ASN A 22 10.51 1.20 -12.24
N ALA A 23 9.44 1.19 -11.44
CA ALA A 23 9.17 2.25 -10.48
C ALA A 23 10.29 2.38 -9.43
N VAL A 24 10.77 1.26 -8.88
CA VAL A 24 11.91 1.23 -7.95
C VAL A 24 13.18 1.78 -8.62
N ASN A 25 13.50 1.34 -9.82
CA ASN A 25 14.66 1.86 -10.55
C ASN A 25 14.56 3.37 -10.75
N ARG A 26 13.35 3.89 -11.04
CA ARG A 26 13.12 5.33 -11.17
C ARG A 26 13.33 6.08 -9.85
N MET A 27 12.89 5.51 -8.72
CA MET A 27 13.11 6.07 -7.39
C MET A 27 14.61 6.16 -7.05
N ILE A 28 15.38 5.14 -7.41
CA ILE A 28 16.85 5.10 -7.24
C ILE A 28 17.53 6.14 -8.15
N GLU A 29 17.13 6.21 -9.41
CA GLU A 29 17.68 7.16 -10.40
C GLU A 29 17.50 8.63 -9.95
N VAL A 30 16.34 8.96 -9.38
CA VAL A 30 16.05 10.30 -8.84
C VAL A 30 16.74 10.54 -7.50
N GLY A 31 17.24 9.48 -6.85
CA GLY A 31 17.99 9.58 -5.60
C GLY A 31 17.11 9.70 -4.35
N LEU A 32 15.95 9.06 -4.33
CA LEU A 32 15.11 8.96 -3.12
C LEU A 32 15.93 8.32 -1.99
N LYS A 33 15.98 8.99 -0.84
CA LYS A 33 16.81 8.61 0.31
C LYS A 33 15.96 8.10 1.49
N GLY A 34 16.63 7.47 2.44
CA GLY A 34 16.01 7.04 3.70
C GLY A 34 15.19 5.77 3.59
N VAL A 35 15.27 5.05 2.48
CA VAL A 35 14.58 3.79 2.22
C VAL A 35 15.53 2.72 1.70
N GLU A 36 15.19 1.45 1.93
CA GLU A 36 15.85 0.30 1.31
C GLU A 36 14.99 -0.20 0.14
N PHE A 37 15.60 -0.41 -1.01
CA PHE A 37 14.91 -0.84 -2.22
C PHE A 37 15.02 -2.35 -2.43
N ILE A 38 13.87 -2.99 -2.63
CA ILE A 38 13.77 -4.44 -2.89
C ILE A 38 13.04 -4.64 -4.22
N ALA A 39 13.67 -5.36 -5.14
CA ALA A 39 13.07 -5.76 -6.41
C ALA A 39 12.72 -7.25 -6.38
N ILE A 40 11.45 -7.57 -6.64
CA ILE A 40 10.94 -8.94 -6.71
C ILE A 40 10.36 -9.18 -8.09
N ASN A 41 10.84 -10.20 -8.80
CA ASN A 41 10.30 -10.54 -10.11
C ASN A 41 10.45 -12.04 -10.41
N THR A 42 9.62 -12.53 -11.35
CA THR A 42 9.75 -13.85 -11.98
C THR A 42 10.55 -13.79 -13.30
N ASP A 43 10.93 -12.58 -13.72
CA ASP A 43 11.80 -12.32 -14.87
C ASP A 43 13.20 -11.99 -14.37
N ALA A 44 14.11 -12.97 -14.52
CA ALA A 44 15.48 -12.85 -14.08
C ALA A 44 16.28 -11.77 -14.85
N GLN A 45 15.94 -11.53 -16.12
CA GLN A 45 16.62 -10.49 -16.90
C GLN A 45 16.28 -9.09 -16.41
N ALA A 46 15.00 -8.85 -16.10
CA ALA A 46 14.56 -7.58 -15.51
C ALA A 46 15.23 -7.33 -14.15
N LEU A 47 15.41 -8.35 -13.32
CA LEU A 47 16.12 -8.24 -12.04
C LEU A 47 17.60 -7.93 -12.19
N LEU A 48 18.27 -8.50 -13.18
CA LEU A 48 19.69 -8.20 -13.44
C LEU A 48 19.92 -6.73 -13.78
N MET A 49 18.95 -6.11 -14.46
CA MET A 49 19.01 -4.70 -14.87
C MET A 49 18.55 -3.72 -13.78
N SER A 50 18.03 -4.21 -12.66
CA SER A 50 17.62 -3.36 -11.55
C SER A 50 18.81 -2.91 -10.71
N ASP A 51 18.74 -1.69 -10.17
CA ASP A 51 19.71 -1.11 -9.23
C ASP A 51 19.26 -1.24 -7.76
N ALA A 52 18.21 -2.02 -7.48
CA ALA A 52 17.71 -2.24 -6.13
C ALA A 52 18.76 -2.89 -5.21
N ASP A 53 18.74 -2.52 -3.92
CA ASP A 53 19.66 -3.02 -2.89
C ASP A 53 19.52 -4.54 -2.72
N VAL A 54 18.29 -5.02 -2.79
CA VAL A 54 17.95 -6.45 -2.70
C VAL A 54 17.17 -6.88 -3.92
N LYS A 55 17.53 -8.02 -4.49
CA LYS A 55 16.88 -8.60 -5.67
C LYS A 55 16.45 -10.03 -5.37
N LEU A 56 15.16 -10.32 -5.49
CA LEU A 56 14.59 -11.65 -5.30
C LEU A 56 14.02 -12.19 -6.61
N ASP A 57 14.62 -13.27 -7.12
CA ASP A 57 14.12 -14.04 -8.26
C ASP A 57 13.16 -15.12 -7.74
N VAL A 58 11.87 -14.84 -7.82
CA VAL A 58 10.82 -15.72 -7.31
C VAL A 58 10.23 -16.61 -8.39
N GLY A 59 9.90 -17.86 -8.03
CA GLY A 59 9.25 -18.79 -8.94
C GLY A 59 10.14 -19.29 -10.07
N ARG A 60 11.44 -19.40 -9.87
CA ARG A 60 12.39 -19.93 -10.86
C ARG A 60 12.01 -21.33 -11.34
N GLU A 61 11.52 -22.19 -10.45
CA GLU A 61 11.00 -23.52 -10.78
C GLU A 61 9.79 -23.47 -11.72
N LEU A 62 8.89 -22.49 -11.49
CA LEU A 62 7.65 -22.32 -12.24
C LEU A 62 7.86 -21.64 -13.60
N THR A 63 8.73 -20.62 -13.66
CA THR A 63 8.84 -19.71 -14.81
C THR A 63 10.15 -19.88 -15.59
N ARG A 64 11.17 -20.53 -15.00
CA ARG A 64 12.53 -20.61 -15.54
C ARG A 64 13.17 -19.22 -15.76
N GLY A 65 12.76 -18.23 -14.98
CA GLY A 65 13.22 -16.85 -15.13
C GLY A 65 12.66 -16.09 -16.33
N LEU A 66 11.61 -16.62 -16.99
CA LEU A 66 10.99 -16.03 -18.19
C LEU A 66 9.73 -15.20 -17.91
N GLY A 67 9.42 -14.98 -16.64
CA GLY A 67 8.24 -14.23 -16.20
C GLY A 67 6.97 -15.09 -16.05
N ALA A 68 5.93 -14.51 -15.48
CA ALA A 68 4.66 -15.18 -15.16
C ALA A 68 3.68 -15.29 -16.36
N GLY A 69 4.04 -14.81 -17.54
CA GLY A 69 3.22 -14.89 -18.74
C GLY A 69 1.85 -14.19 -18.64
N ALA A 70 1.79 -13.07 -17.91
CA ALA A 70 0.56 -12.33 -17.62
C ALA A 70 -0.53 -13.16 -16.89
N ASN A 71 -0.12 -14.16 -16.12
CA ASN A 71 -1.01 -14.99 -15.30
C ASN A 71 -0.79 -14.67 -13.80
N PRO A 72 -1.75 -14.04 -13.10
CA PRO A 72 -1.63 -13.70 -11.69
C PRO A 72 -1.45 -14.92 -10.77
N ASP A 73 -2.06 -16.07 -11.09
CA ASP A 73 -1.91 -17.29 -10.29
C ASP A 73 -0.45 -17.77 -10.26
N VAL A 74 0.27 -17.64 -11.39
CA VAL A 74 1.70 -17.97 -11.45
C VAL A 74 2.50 -17.00 -10.60
N GLY A 75 2.21 -15.71 -10.65
CA GLY A 75 2.84 -14.68 -9.81
C GLY A 75 2.60 -14.92 -8.32
N LYS A 76 1.36 -15.27 -7.95
CA LYS A 76 0.98 -15.60 -6.58
C LYS A 76 1.73 -16.83 -6.06
N ASN A 77 1.70 -17.93 -6.81
CA ASN A 77 2.39 -19.17 -6.41
C ASN A 77 3.89 -18.94 -6.30
N ALA A 78 4.49 -18.19 -7.24
CA ALA A 78 5.90 -17.83 -7.18
C ALA A 78 6.27 -17.07 -5.89
N ALA A 79 5.44 -16.11 -5.47
CA ALA A 79 5.65 -15.38 -4.23
C ALA A 79 5.40 -16.25 -2.98
N GLU A 80 4.38 -17.12 -3.00
CA GLU A 80 4.11 -18.05 -1.90
C GLU A 80 5.23 -19.08 -1.72
N ASP A 81 5.80 -19.62 -2.79
CA ASP A 81 6.91 -20.57 -2.74
C ASP A 81 8.19 -19.95 -2.15
N HIS A 82 8.34 -18.62 -2.24
CA HIS A 82 9.50 -17.88 -1.71
C HIS A 82 9.13 -17.02 -0.49
N ARG A 83 8.07 -17.40 0.23
CA ARG A 83 7.55 -16.65 1.39
C ARG A 83 8.63 -16.39 2.45
N ASP A 84 9.44 -17.39 2.77
CA ASP A 84 10.47 -17.29 3.80
C ASP A 84 11.58 -16.30 3.41
N GLU A 85 11.97 -16.28 2.13
CA GLU A 85 12.95 -15.33 1.61
C GLU A 85 12.41 -13.90 1.62
N ILE A 86 11.14 -13.73 1.25
CA ILE A 86 10.45 -12.44 1.29
C ILE A 86 10.32 -11.95 2.74
N GLU A 87 9.97 -12.84 3.67
CA GLU A 87 9.88 -12.51 5.09
C GLU A 87 11.23 -12.05 5.65
N GLU A 88 12.31 -12.74 5.32
CA GLU A 88 13.65 -12.39 5.80
C GLU A 88 14.11 -11.00 5.34
N VAL A 89 13.84 -10.63 4.07
CA VAL A 89 14.20 -9.30 3.56
C VAL A 89 13.30 -8.18 4.07
N LEU A 90 12.07 -8.49 4.53
CA LEU A 90 11.16 -7.51 5.11
C LEU A 90 11.31 -7.34 6.62
N LYS A 91 12.03 -8.24 7.28
CA LYS A 91 12.18 -8.27 8.72
C LYS A 91 12.77 -6.97 9.26
N GLY A 92 12.21 -6.50 10.37
CA GLY A 92 12.65 -5.27 11.03
C GLY A 92 12.19 -3.97 10.37
N ALA A 93 11.38 -4.02 9.32
CA ALA A 93 10.77 -2.84 8.75
C ALA A 93 9.66 -2.28 9.65
N ASP A 94 9.65 -0.96 9.85
CA ASP A 94 8.54 -0.23 10.49
C ASP A 94 7.45 0.09 9.46
N MET A 95 7.85 0.33 8.20
CA MET A 95 6.97 0.61 7.07
C MET A 95 7.42 -0.13 5.82
N VAL A 96 6.47 -0.65 5.06
CA VAL A 96 6.71 -1.29 3.78
C VAL A 96 5.78 -0.71 2.72
N PHE A 97 6.38 -0.14 1.68
CA PHE A 97 5.67 0.20 0.46
C PHE A 97 5.70 -1.00 -0.49
N VAL A 98 4.53 -1.36 -1.01
CA VAL A 98 4.38 -2.39 -2.03
C VAL A 98 3.94 -1.72 -3.32
N THR A 99 4.83 -1.67 -4.32
CA THR A 99 4.55 -1.02 -5.61
C THR A 99 4.56 -2.01 -6.75
N CYS A 100 3.53 -1.92 -7.60
CA CYS A 100 3.44 -2.71 -8.83
C CYS A 100 2.53 -2.04 -9.86
N GLY A 101 2.67 -2.47 -11.11
CA GLY A 101 1.65 -2.24 -12.14
C GLY A 101 0.66 -3.39 -12.13
N GLU A 102 -0.61 -3.09 -11.89
CA GLU A 102 -1.68 -4.08 -11.86
C GLU A 102 -2.09 -4.54 -13.27
N GLY A 103 -2.68 -5.72 -13.37
CA GLY A 103 -3.09 -6.33 -14.64
C GLY A 103 -2.03 -7.21 -15.29
N GLY A 104 -0.84 -7.30 -14.73
CA GLY A 104 0.21 -8.26 -15.12
C GLY A 104 0.08 -9.59 -14.37
N GLY A 105 1.08 -10.46 -14.51
CA GLY A 105 1.13 -11.72 -13.77
C GLY A 105 1.81 -11.58 -12.41
N THR A 106 3.10 -11.23 -12.42
CA THR A 106 3.94 -11.21 -11.21
C THR A 106 3.49 -10.16 -10.21
N GLY A 107 3.27 -8.90 -10.67
CA GLY A 107 2.83 -7.80 -9.80
C GLY A 107 1.47 -8.08 -9.18
N THR A 108 0.47 -8.34 -10.01
CA THR A 108 -0.93 -8.56 -9.59
C THR A 108 -1.08 -9.75 -8.64
N GLY A 109 -0.38 -10.86 -8.91
CA GLY A 109 -0.45 -12.04 -8.06
C GLY A 109 0.45 -11.99 -6.82
N GLY A 110 1.65 -11.42 -6.96
CA GLY A 110 2.66 -11.40 -5.89
C GLY A 110 2.49 -10.29 -4.87
N ALA A 111 1.96 -9.11 -5.27
CA ALA A 111 1.83 -7.97 -4.37
C ALA A 111 0.97 -8.27 -3.13
N PRO A 112 -0.20 -8.94 -3.24
CA PRO A 112 -0.98 -9.32 -2.05
C PRO A 112 -0.22 -10.24 -1.09
N VAL A 113 0.61 -11.13 -1.61
CA VAL A 113 1.43 -12.06 -0.78
C VAL A 113 2.47 -11.27 0.00
N VAL A 114 3.20 -10.38 -0.66
CA VAL A 114 4.21 -9.53 -0.02
C VAL A 114 3.58 -8.62 1.02
N ALA A 115 2.46 -7.97 0.70
CA ALA A 115 1.73 -7.12 1.64
C ALA A 115 1.25 -7.90 2.87
N ASN A 116 0.76 -9.13 2.69
CA ASN A 116 0.37 -10.01 3.80
C ASN A 116 1.54 -10.34 4.72
N ILE A 117 2.73 -10.60 4.15
CA ILE A 117 3.94 -10.88 4.93
C ILE A 117 4.36 -9.64 5.72
N ALA A 118 4.45 -8.47 5.06
CA ALA A 118 4.82 -7.21 5.71
C ALA A 118 3.89 -6.88 6.89
N ARG A 119 2.57 -7.00 6.68
CA ARG A 119 1.57 -6.76 7.71
C ARG A 119 1.67 -7.75 8.87
N LYS A 120 1.96 -9.02 8.61
CA LYS A 120 2.18 -10.05 9.67
C LYS A 120 3.42 -9.76 10.50
N LEU A 121 4.44 -9.16 9.91
CA LEU A 121 5.64 -8.70 10.61
C LEU A 121 5.39 -7.44 11.47
N GLY A 122 4.20 -6.82 11.35
CA GLY A 122 3.81 -5.63 12.13
C GLY A 122 4.20 -4.31 11.47
N ALA A 123 4.72 -4.33 10.25
CA ALA A 123 5.04 -3.15 9.48
C ALA A 123 3.76 -2.43 9.01
N LEU A 124 3.75 -1.10 9.04
CA LEU A 124 2.73 -0.31 8.35
C LEU A 124 2.86 -0.59 6.84
N THR A 125 1.83 -1.17 6.24
CA THR A 125 1.89 -1.66 4.86
C THR A 125 1.05 -0.79 3.94
N ILE A 126 1.70 -0.09 3.01
CA ILE A 126 1.06 0.82 2.06
C ILE A 126 1.27 0.29 0.64
N GLY A 127 0.18 0.01 -0.05
CA GLY A 127 0.19 -0.28 -1.48
C GLY A 127 0.16 1.01 -2.30
N VAL A 128 1.05 1.15 -3.28
CA VAL A 128 1.02 2.24 -4.27
C VAL A 128 1.12 1.61 -5.65
N VAL A 129 -0.01 1.51 -6.34
CA VAL A 129 -0.12 0.72 -7.56
C VAL A 129 -0.81 1.46 -8.69
N THR A 130 -0.57 1.05 -9.92
CA THR A 130 -1.21 1.64 -11.10
C THR A 130 -2.22 0.70 -11.73
N ARG A 131 -3.35 1.27 -12.19
CA ARG A 131 -4.25 0.61 -13.13
C ARG A 131 -3.68 0.72 -14.54
N PRO A 132 -3.80 -0.32 -15.38
CA PRO A 132 -3.32 -0.27 -16.76
C PRO A 132 -4.06 0.79 -17.58
N PHE A 133 -3.40 1.30 -18.61
CA PHE A 133 -4.05 2.13 -19.63
C PHE A 133 -5.13 1.34 -20.38
N SER A 134 -6.17 2.03 -20.83
CA SER A 134 -7.28 1.40 -21.58
C SER A 134 -6.81 0.72 -22.87
N PHE A 135 -5.75 1.24 -23.52
CA PHE A 135 -5.18 0.63 -24.72
C PHE A 135 -4.46 -0.71 -24.47
N GLU A 136 -4.11 -1.02 -23.20
CA GLU A 136 -3.49 -2.31 -22.85
C GLU A 136 -4.48 -3.48 -22.88
N GLY A 137 -5.76 -3.20 -22.99
CA GLY A 137 -6.83 -4.15 -23.27
C GLY A 137 -7.66 -4.57 -22.06
N LYS A 138 -8.91 -4.96 -22.34
CA LYS A 138 -9.92 -5.28 -21.32
C LYS A 138 -9.54 -6.43 -20.40
N ARG A 139 -8.83 -7.44 -20.92
CA ARG A 139 -8.38 -8.57 -20.09
C ARG A 139 -7.48 -8.08 -18.97
N ARG A 140 -6.55 -7.17 -19.29
CA ARG A 140 -5.60 -6.62 -18.35
C ARG A 140 -6.29 -5.74 -17.29
N GLN A 141 -7.30 -4.97 -17.71
CA GLN A 141 -8.14 -4.19 -16.78
C GLN A 141 -8.89 -5.07 -15.77
N VAL A 142 -9.54 -6.16 -16.25
CA VAL A 142 -10.26 -7.08 -15.36
C VAL A 142 -9.32 -7.77 -14.37
N GLN A 143 -8.13 -8.16 -14.82
CA GLN A 143 -7.12 -8.74 -13.94
C GLN A 143 -6.62 -7.73 -12.91
N ALA A 144 -6.46 -6.45 -13.31
CA ALA A 144 -6.06 -5.38 -12.42
C ALA A 144 -7.08 -5.14 -11.30
N GLU A 145 -8.36 -5.04 -11.62
CA GLU A 145 -9.40 -4.84 -10.59
C GLU A 145 -9.43 -5.99 -9.58
N ALA A 146 -9.33 -7.24 -10.06
CA ALA A 146 -9.27 -8.40 -9.17
C ALA A 146 -8.02 -8.37 -8.24
N GLY A 147 -6.87 -7.97 -8.78
CA GLY A 147 -5.63 -7.83 -8.00
C GLY A 147 -5.71 -6.69 -6.98
N ILE A 148 -6.26 -5.54 -7.37
CA ILE A 148 -6.48 -4.38 -6.50
C ILE A 148 -7.38 -4.76 -5.33
N ASP A 149 -8.47 -5.50 -5.57
CA ASP A 149 -9.38 -5.95 -4.52
C ASP A 149 -8.70 -6.94 -3.56
N GLU A 150 -7.88 -7.85 -4.06
CA GLU A 150 -7.11 -8.77 -3.22
C GLU A 150 -6.05 -8.00 -2.39
N LEU A 151 -5.31 -7.08 -3.02
CA LEU A 151 -4.27 -6.28 -2.37
C LEU A 151 -4.85 -5.36 -1.30
N ARG A 152 -6.02 -4.75 -1.54
CA ARG A 152 -6.71 -3.87 -0.57
C ARG A 152 -6.94 -4.57 0.77
N ASN A 153 -7.25 -5.86 0.75
CA ASN A 153 -7.48 -6.64 1.97
C ASN A 153 -6.17 -6.95 2.73
N GLN A 154 -5.02 -6.80 2.09
CA GLN A 154 -3.70 -7.11 2.67
C GLN A 154 -2.92 -5.87 3.11
N CYS A 155 -3.26 -4.67 2.64
CA CYS A 155 -2.62 -3.41 3.02
C CYS A 155 -3.35 -2.73 4.18
N ASP A 156 -2.66 -1.82 4.87
CA ASP A 156 -3.29 -0.84 5.76
C ASP A 156 -3.92 0.28 4.95
N THR A 157 -3.21 0.74 3.93
CA THR A 157 -3.66 1.75 2.97
C THR A 157 -3.29 1.33 1.55
N LEU A 158 -4.21 1.50 0.61
CA LEU A 158 -3.97 1.26 -0.81
C LEU A 158 -4.25 2.52 -1.63
N ILE A 159 -3.22 3.03 -2.27
CA ILE A 159 -3.27 4.13 -3.24
C ILE A 159 -3.27 3.53 -4.64
N VAL A 160 -4.34 3.78 -5.39
CA VAL A 160 -4.49 3.29 -6.76
C VAL A 160 -4.43 4.46 -7.73
N ILE A 161 -3.49 4.42 -8.66
CA ILE A 161 -3.26 5.46 -9.67
C ILE A 161 -3.86 5.01 -10.99
N PRO A 162 -4.90 5.69 -11.49
CA PRO A 162 -5.50 5.36 -12.78
C PRO A 162 -4.66 5.94 -13.92
N ASN A 163 -3.92 5.08 -14.66
CA ASN A 163 -3.03 5.54 -15.73
C ASN A 163 -3.75 6.35 -16.82
N ASP A 164 -5.00 6.04 -17.12
CA ASP A 164 -5.78 6.81 -18.10
C ASP A 164 -5.93 8.29 -17.71
N ARG A 165 -5.92 8.61 -16.40
CA ARG A 165 -5.95 10.00 -15.92
C ARG A 165 -4.66 10.74 -16.15
N LEU A 166 -3.53 10.02 -16.26
CA LEU A 166 -2.24 10.62 -16.60
C LEU A 166 -2.20 11.18 -18.03
N LEU A 167 -2.99 10.59 -18.93
CA LEU A 167 -3.12 11.10 -20.29
C LEU A 167 -3.83 12.47 -20.35
N ALA A 168 -4.62 12.79 -19.33
CA ALA A 168 -5.26 14.11 -19.22
C ALA A 168 -4.31 15.20 -18.71
N LEU A 169 -3.21 14.81 -18.05
CA LEU A 169 -2.16 15.73 -17.57
C LEU A 169 -1.10 16.02 -18.62
N GLY A 170 -0.96 15.16 -19.64
CA GLY A 170 0.06 15.23 -20.68
C GLY A 170 -0.41 15.92 -21.96
N ASP A 171 0.55 16.25 -22.82
CA ASP A 171 0.28 16.70 -24.18
C ASP A 171 -0.35 15.58 -25.02
N ARG A 172 -1.24 15.94 -25.95
CA ARG A 172 -1.88 14.97 -26.88
C ARG A 172 -0.88 14.17 -27.74
N ASN A 173 0.37 14.63 -27.81
CA ASN A 173 1.44 13.99 -28.58
C ASN A 173 2.41 13.19 -27.68
N ILE A 174 2.02 12.85 -26.45
CA ILE A 174 2.84 12.05 -25.54
C ILE A 174 3.17 10.69 -26.17
N SER A 175 4.45 10.30 -26.16
CA SER A 175 4.83 8.96 -26.62
C SER A 175 4.38 7.89 -25.60
N MET A 176 4.24 6.65 -26.06
CA MET A 176 3.93 5.52 -25.17
C MET A 176 4.98 5.36 -24.05
N MET A 177 6.26 5.55 -24.38
CA MET A 177 7.35 5.49 -23.41
C MET A 177 7.22 6.60 -22.34
N ASP A 178 6.86 7.80 -22.73
CA ASP A 178 6.70 8.91 -21.81
C ASP A 178 5.45 8.74 -20.95
N ALA A 179 4.38 8.15 -21.48
CA ALA A 179 3.20 7.80 -20.69
C ALA A 179 3.54 6.83 -19.54
N PHE A 180 4.33 5.78 -19.82
CA PHE A 180 4.79 4.86 -18.77
C PHE A 180 5.76 5.54 -17.79
N ARG A 181 6.67 6.39 -18.28
CA ARG A 181 7.54 7.19 -17.39
C ARG A 181 6.75 8.11 -16.48
N THR A 182 5.66 8.68 -16.97
CA THR A 182 4.76 9.49 -16.14
C THR A 182 4.11 8.64 -15.05
N ALA A 183 3.69 7.43 -15.36
CA ALA A 183 3.16 6.50 -14.36
C ALA A 183 4.20 6.16 -13.29
N ASP A 184 5.44 5.85 -13.69
CA ASP A 184 6.55 5.60 -12.75
C ASP A 184 6.86 6.83 -11.89
N GLN A 185 6.78 8.04 -12.48
CA GLN A 185 6.97 9.30 -11.75
C GLN A 185 5.88 9.55 -10.70
N VAL A 186 4.63 9.20 -10.99
CA VAL A 186 3.52 9.34 -10.03
C VAL A 186 3.64 8.31 -8.91
N LEU A 187 4.05 7.07 -9.21
CA LEU A 187 4.39 6.08 -8.17
C LEU A 187 5.52 6.58 -7.25
N LEU A 188 6.58 7.13 -7.83
CA LEU A 188 7.65 7.79 -7.07
C LEU A 188 7.09 8.89 -6.17
N SER A 189 6.27 9.80 -6.71
CA SER A 189 5.72 10.93 -5.95
C SER A 189 4.85 10.48 -4.78
N GLY A 190 4.12 9.36 -4.94
CA GLY A 190 3.32 8.75 -3.87
C GLY A 190 4.18 8.21 -2.72
N VAL A 191 5.27 7.53 -3.04
CA VAL A 191 6.23 7.02 -2.05
C VAL A 191 7.00 8.18 -1.43
N GLN A 192 7.51 9.10 -2.24
CA GLN A 192 8.30 10.25 -1.81
C GLN A 192 7.50 11.18 -0.89
N GLY A 193 6.26 11.50 -1.24
CA GLY A 193 5.41 12.39 -0.46
C GLY A 193 5.16 11.91 0.98
N ILE A 194 5.27 10.61 1.23
CA ILE A 194 5.18 10.03 2.57
C ILE A 194 6.55 9.91 3.22
N THR A 195 7.55 9.42 2.48
CA THR A 195 8.89 9.17 3.03
C THR A 195 9.60 10.46 3.42
N ASP A 196 9.51 11.50 2.61
CA ASP A 196 10.17 12.78 2.88
C ASP A 196 9.68 13.41 4.19
N LEU A 197 8.41 13.25 4.51
CA LEU A 197 7.85 13.75 5.78
C LEU A 197 8.48 13.10 7.02
N ILE A 198 8.95 11.86 6.90
CA ILE A 198 9.52 11.06 8.00
C ILE A 198 11.04 11.17 8.02
N THR A 199 11.67 11.17 6.85
CA THR A 199 13.12 10.97 6.72
C THR A 199 13.90 12.24 6.44
N THR A 200 13.25 13.26 5.86
CA THR A 200 13.92 14.49 5.43
C THR A 200 13.71 15.59 6.46
N PRO A 201 14.78 16.19 7.00
CA PRO A 201 14.65 17.37 7.87
C PRO A 201 13.97 18.52 7.13
N GLY A 202 12.87 19.01 7.68
CA GLY A 202 12.08 20.10 7.12
C GLY A 202 11.80 21.21 8.12
N LEU A 203 11.01 22.20 7.70
CA LEU A 203 10.53 23.28 8.58
C LEU A 203 9.49 22.75 9.58
N ILE A 204 8.66 21.81 9.14
CA ILE A 204 7.67 21.12 9.94
C ILE A 204 7.86 19.62 9.71
N ASN A 205 8.40 18.96 10.73
CA ASN A 205 8.68 17.52 10.67
C ASN A 205 7.53 16.74 11.29
N LEU A 206 7.22 15.63 10.67
CA LEU A 206 6.30 14.64 11.23
C LEU A 206 7.10 13.46 11.78
N ASP A 207 6.61 12.86 12.84
CA ASP A 207 7.14 11.60 13.29
C ASP A 207 6.40 10.42 12.61
N PHE A 208 7.00 9.24 12.68
CA PHE A 208 6.41 8.04 12.09
C PHE A 208 5.05 7.69 12.71
N ALA A 209 4.83 8.01 13.99
CA ALA A 209 3.59 7.71 14.69
C ALA A 209 2.42 8.54 14.14
N ASP A 210 2.68 9.79 13.74
CA ASP A 210 1.69 10.66 13.11
C ASP A 210 1.22 10.07 11.77
N VAL A 211 2.16 9.71 10.89
CA VAL A 211 1.84 9.06 9.60
C VAL A 211 1.08 7.75 9.83
N LYS A 212 1.53 6.93 10.79
CA LYS A 212 0.87 5.69 11.15
C LYS A 212 -0.56 5.89 11.63
N SER A 213 -0.84 6.97 12.36
CA SER A 213 -2.19 7.28 12.88
C SER A 213 -3.22 7.53 11.78
N VAL A 214 -2.80 8.11 10.64
CA VAL A 214 -3.66 8.38 9.48
C VAL A 214 -3.74 7.19 8.54
N MET A 215 -2.63 6.46 8.35
CA MET A 215 -2.53 5.42 7.32
C MET A 215 -2.88 4.01 7.81
N SER A 216 -2.87 3.75 9.12
CA SER A 216 -3.16 2.41 9.64
C SER A 216 -4.63 2.04 9.50
N GLY A 217 -4.92 1.01 8.71
CA GLY A 217 -6.28 0.53 8.48
C GLY A 217 -7.19 1.52 7.74
N ALA A 218 -6.61 2.48 7.00
CA ALA A 218 -7.35 3.52 6.30
C ALA A 218 -8.04 3.01 5.02
N GLY A 219 -7.70 1.81 4.54
CA GLY A 219 -8.32 1.22 3.36
C GLY A 219 -7.90 1.92 2.07
N SER A 220 -8.87 2.33 1.24
CA SER A 220 -8.57 3.04 -0.01
C SER A 220 -8.14 4.48 0.26
N ALA A 221 -7.12 4.92 -0.45
CA ALA A 221 -6.66 6.30 -0.45
C ALA A 221 -6.51 6.83 -1.87
N LEU A 222 -6.69 8.13 -2.00
CA LEU A 222 -6.51 8.88 -3.24
C LEU A 222 -5.34 9.84 -3.08
N MET A 223 -4.66 10.12 -4.17
CA MET A 223 -3.51 11.01 -4.18
C MET A 223 -3.69 12.11 -5.21
N GLY A 224 -3.44 13.35 -4.80
CA GLY A 224 -3.34 14.50 -5.67
C GLY A 224 -1.95 15.10 -5.61
N ILE A 225 -1.44 15.55 -6.75
CA ILE A 225 -0.14 16.21 -6.85
C ILE A 225 -0.34 17.50 -7.63
N GLY A 226 0.21 18.58 -7.11
CA GLY A 226 0.29 19.86 -7.81
C GLY A 226 1.67 20.48 -7.64
N SER A 227 2.10 21.23 -8.64
CA SER A 227 3.31 22.03 -8.56
C SER A 227 3.11 23.37 -9.26
N ALA A 228 3.72 24.42 -8.73
CA ALA A 228 3.64 25.74 -9.29
C ALA A 228 4.90 26.56 -8.98
N ARG A 229 5.08 27.68 -9.70
CA ARG A 229 6.18 28.63 -9.56
C ARG A 229 5.63 30.05 -9.53
N GLY A 230 6.37 30.97 -8.93
CA GLY A 230 5.98 32.39 -8.90
C GLY A 230 5.43 32.86 -7.55
N GLU A 231 4.74 33.99 -7.52
CA GLU A 231 4.36 34.66 -6.27
C GLU A 231 3.31 33.89 -5.45
N ASN A 232 2.37 33.16 -6.11
CA ASN A 232 1.32 32.38 -5.46
C ASN A 232 1.55 30.87 -5.56
N ARG A 233 2.80 30.46 -5.74
CA ARG A 233 3.19 29.07 -6.06
C ARG A 233 2.60 28.02 -5.11
N ALA A 234 2.55 28.30 -3.81
CA ALA A 234 2.05 27.34 -2.83
C ALA A 234 0.53 27.14 -2.91
N VAL A 235 -0.22 28.23 -3.12
CA VAL A 235 -1.68 28.18 -3.29
C VAL A 235 -2.04 27.52 -4.62
N GLU A 236 -1.38 27.90 -5.71
CA GLU A 236 -1.59 27.30 -7.03
C GLU A 236 -1.24 25.80 -7.05
N ALA A 237 -0.16 25.41 -6.37
CA ALA A 237 0.21 24.00 -6.22
C ALA A 237 -0.83 23.23 -5.39
N ALA A 238 -1.35 23.82 -4.32
CA ALA A 238 -2.41 23.20 -3.50
C ALA A 238 -3.71 23.08 -4.30
N GLU A 239 -4.13 24.11 -5.03
CA GLU A 239 -5.29 24.05 -5.92
C GLU A 239 -5.15 22.97 -6.99
N ALA A 240 -3.97 22.87 -7.61
CA ALA A 240 -3.68 21.82 -8.58
C ALA A 240 -3.70 20.42 -7.95
N ALA A 241 -3.24 20.27 -6.71
CA ALA A 241 -3.27 19.01 -5.99
C ALA A 241 -4.69 18.55 -5.67
N ILE A 242 -5.54 19.42 -5.10
CA ILE A 242 -6.94 19.07 -4.74
C ILE A 242 -7.85 18.92 -5.96
N SER A 243 -7.53 19.56 -7.09
CA SER A 243 -8.24 19.40 -8.36
C SER A 243 -7.58 18.41 -9.31
N SER A 244 -6.60 17.66 -8.84
CA SER A 244 -5.85 16.71 -9.65
C SER A 244 -6.75 15.65 -10.27
N PRO A 245 -6.63 15.34 -11.57
CA PRO A 245 -7.36 14.25 -12.21
C PRO A 245 -7.10 12.87 -11.58
N LEU A 246 -6.03 12.72 -10.79
CA LEU A 246 -5.70 11.49 -10.07
C LEU A 246 -6.64 11.26 -8.88
N LEU A 247 -7.29 12.30 -8.36
CA LEU A 247 -8.36 12.19 -7.39
C LEU A 247 -9.63 11.80 -8.15
N GLU A 248 -10.00 10.53 -8.12
CA GLU A 248 -11.24 10.04 -8.81
C GLU A 248 -12.52 10.53 -8.13
N GLN A 249 -12.43 11.00 -6.89
CA GLN A 249 -13.53 11.47 -6.07
C GLN A 249 -13.14 12.77 -5.36
N SER A 250 -14.15 13.51 -4.88
CA SER A 250 -13.93 14.66 -4.01
C SER A 250 -13.28 14.22 -2.70
N MET A 251 -12.45 15.07 -2.13
CA MET A 251 -11.84 14.85 -0.81
C MET A 251 -12.82 14.98 0.36
N ASP A 252 -14.05 15.44 0.10
CA ASP A 252 -15.07 15.71 1.15
C ASP A 252 -15.39 14.50 2.03
N GLY A 253 -15.14 13.27 1.53
CA GLY A 253 -15.35 12.03 2.27
C GLY A 253 -14.12 11.54 3.05
N ALA A 254 -12.96 12.15 2.86
CA ALA A 254 -11.71 11.70 3.49
C ALA A 254 -11.70 12.03 4.98
N ARG A 255 -11.44 11.04 5.82
CA ARG A 255 -11.32 11.19 7.26
C ARG A 255 -9.88 11.34 7.75
N GLY A 256 -8.92 11.01 6.91
CA GLY A 256 -7.50 11.22 7.13
C GLY A 256 -6.89 11.91 5.90
N VAL A 257 -6.09 12.93 6.14
CA VAL A 257 -5.36 13.62 5.08
C VAL A 257 -3.92 13.78 5.49
N LEU A 258 -3.02 13.35 4.62
CA LEU A 258 -1.59 13.62 4.73
C LEU A 258 -1.22 14.64 3.66
N LEU A 259 -0.67 15.77 4.09
CA LEU A 259 -0.27 16.88 3.24
C LEU A 259 1.24 17.07 3.30
N SER A 260 1.91 16.92 2.18
CA SER A 260 3.33 17.20 2.01
C SER A 260 3.51 18.45 1.16
N ILE A 261 4.21 19.45 1.68
CA ILE A 261 4.58 20.68 0.98
C ILE A 261 6.10 20.68 0.85
N ALA A 262 6.62 20.62 -0.37
CA ALA A 262 8.04 20.65 -0.66
C ALA A 262 8.40 21.90 -1.47
N GLY A 263 9.47 22.58 -1.09
CA GLY A 263 9.96 23.75 -1.79
C GLY A 263 11.41 24.06 -1.44
N GLY A 264 12.01 25.04 -2.11
CA GLY A 264 13.36 25.49 -1.81
C GLY A 264 13.47 26.13 -0.43
N SER A 265 14.69 26.49 -0.03
CA SER A 265 15.00 27.14 1.25
C SER A 265 14.37 28.54 1.41
N ASP A 266 13.79 29.08 0.34
CA ASP A 266 13.02 30.33 0.31
C ASP A 266 11.52 30.15 0.62
N LEU A 267 11.05 28.93 0.87
CA LEU A 267 9.65 28.62 1.18
C LEU A 267 9.21 29.34 2.47
N GLY A 268 8.22 30.22 2.35
CA GLY A 268 7.73 31.07 3.44
C GLY A 268 6.66 30.40 4.30
N LEU A 269 6.62 30.79 5.59
CA LEU A 269 5.61 30.29 6.53
C LEU A 269 4.17 30.62 6.10
N PHE A 270 3.96 31.82 5.52
CA PHE A 270 2.63 32.21 5.02
C PHE A 270 2.20 31.37 3.81
N GLU A 271 3.14 31.07 2.91
CA GLU A 271 2.88 30.16 1.78
C GLU A 271 2.41 28.78 2.25
N ILE A 272 3.08 28.22 3.26
CA ILE A 272 2.72 26.94 3.87
C ILE A 272 1.33 27.01 4.50
N ASN A 273 1.05 28.09 5.26
CA ASN A 273 -0.23 28.27 5.94
C ASN A 273 -1.39 28.36 4.93
N ASP A 274 -1.24 29.16 3.88
CA ASP A 274 -2.30 29.39 2.88
C ASP A 274 -2.59 28.11 2.09
N ALA A 275 -1.56 27.35 1.72
CA ALA A 275 -1.70 26.05 1.07
C ALA A 275 -2.39 25.02 2.00
N ALA A 276 -1.99 24.96 3.28
CA ALA A 276 -2.58 24.05 4.25
C ALA A 276 -4.04 24.38 4.56
N GLN A 277 -4.39 25.68 4.65
CA GLN A 277 -5.78 26.12 4.87
C GLN A 277 -6.67 25.69 3.70
N LEU A 278 -6.21 25.86 2.46
CA LEU A 278 -6.96 25.51 1.25
C LEU A 278 -7.27 24.00 1.21
N VAL A 279 -6.30 23.15 1.56
CA VAL A 279 -6.49 21.70 1.63
C VAL A 279 -7.43 21.33 2.79
N THR A 280 -7.33 22.02 3.91
CA THR A 280 -8.20 21.81 5.07
C THR A 280 -9.66 22.13 4.73
N ASP A 281 -9.90 23.21 4.02
CA ASP A 281 -11.25 23.63 3.62
C ASP A 281 -11.87 22.66 2.60
N ALA A 282 -11.06 21.91 1.85
CA ALA A 282 -11.48 20.89 0.88
C ALA A 282 -11.73 19.51 1.49
N ALA A 283 -11.28 19.26 2.73
CA ALA A 283 -11.42 17.99 3.41
C ALA A 283 -12.72 17.95 4.27
N HIS A 284 -13.04 16.73 4.78
CA HIS A 284 -14.16 16.60 5.72
C HIS A 284 -13.88 17.41 7.01
N PRO A 285 -14.90 18.10 7.60
CA PRO A 285 -14.71 18.92 8.81
C PRO A 285 -14.09 18.16 10.00
N ASP A 286 -14.35 16.87 10.11
CA ASP A 286 -13.79 15.99 11.16
C ASP A 286 -12.54 15.22 10.72
N ALA A 287 -11.94 15.59 9.56
CA ALA A 287 -10.76 14.92 9.07
C ALA A 287 -9.55 15.16 9.99
N ASN A 288 -8.79 14.09 10.24
CA ASN A 288 -7.48 14.21 10.84
C ASN A 288 -6.46 14.63 9.77
N ILE A 289 -6.07 15.89 9.78
CA ILE A 289 -5.14 16.45 8.78
C ILE A 289 -3.76 16.55 9.42
N ILE A 290 -2.81 15.88 8.80
CA ILE A 290 -1.41 15.92 9.20
C ILE A 290 -0.63 16.53 8.04
N PHE A 291 0.15 17.58 8.31
CA PHE A 291 0.94 18.23 7.29
C PHE A 291 2.40 18.41 7.71
N GLY A 292 3.28 18.33 6.74
CA GLY A 292 4.69 18.63 6.90
C GLY A 292 5.22 19.47 5.76
N ALA A 293 6.28 20.23 6.04
CA ALA A 293 6.95 21.09 5.09
C ALA A 293 8.43 20.71 4.98
N VAL A 294 8.83 20.25 3.81
CA VAL A 294 10.16 19.71 3.51
C VAL A 294 10.93 20.69 2.65
N ILE A 295 12.20 20.90 2.96
CA ILE A 295 13.10 21.70 2.15
C ILE A 295 13.81 20.81 1.15
N ASP A 296 13.59 21.10 -0.14
CA ASP A 296 14.27 20.47 -1.27
C ASP A 296 14.78 21.54 -2.24
N ASP A 297 16.04 21.91 -2.09
CA ASP A 297 16.67 22.93 -2.91
C ASP A 297 16.80 22.54 -4.41
N ALA A 298 16.60 21.26 -4.74
CA ALA A 298 16.56 20.79 -6.13
C ALA A 298 15.31 21.32 -6.87
N LEU A 299 14.25 21.70 -6.15
CA LEU A 299 13.04 22.30 -6.72
C LEU A 299 13.25 23.75 -7.17
N GLY A 300 14.27 24.43 -6.64
CA GLY A 300 14.52 25.84 -6.92
C GLY A 300 13.35 26.72 -6.49
N ASP A 301 12.74 27.42 -7.42
CA ASP A 301 11.57 28.29 -7.20
C ASP A 301 10.21 27.57 -7.25
N GLU A 302 10.21 26.26 -7.50
CA GLU A 302 8.99 25.44 -7.55
C GLU A 302 8.54 25.02 -6.14
N VAL A 303 7.24 25.08 -5.90
CA VAL A 303 6.59 24.43 -4.76
C VAL A 303 5.80 23.26 -5.25
N ARG A 304 5.97 22.10 -4.60
CA ARG A 304 5.21 20.89 -4.87
C ARG A 304 4.34 20.56 -3.67
N VAL A 305 3.08 20.29 -3.93
CA VAL A 305 2.10 19.87 -2.93
C VAL A 305 1.63 18.47 -3.29
N THR A 306 1.76 17.55 -2.35
CA THR A 306 1.21 16.19 -2.45
C THR A 306 0.18 15.99 -1.36
N VAL A 307 -1.04 15.65 -1.76
CA VAL A 307 -2.15 15.37 -0.84
C VAL A 307 -2.51 13.91 -0.95
N ILE A 308 -2.56 13.22 0.17
CA ILE A 308 -3.04 11.83 0.24
C ILE A 308 -4.27 11.83 1.15
N ALA A 309 -5.42 11.57 0.55
CA ALA A 309 -6.71 11.52 1.21
C ALA A 309 -7.11 10.06 1.43
N ALA A 310 -7.43 9.68 2.66
CA ALA A 310 -7.68 8.31 3.06
C ALA A 310 -8.93 8.19 3.94
N GLY A 311 -9.40 6.96 4.17
CA GLY A 311 -10.53 6.71 5.06
C GLY A 311 -11.91 7.01 4.44
N PHE A 312 -12.06 6.85 3.14
CA PHE A 312 -13.34 7.05 2.43
C PHE A 312 -14.40 5.99 2.78
N ASP A 313 -13.99 4.81 3.18
CA ASP A 313 -14.88 3.64 3.37
C ASP A 313 -15.61 3.63 4.72
N GLY A 314 -15.62 4.75 5.46
CA GLY A 314 -16.32 4.87 6.74
C GLY A 314 -15.73 4.03 7.89
N GLY A 315 -14.60 3.39 7.67
CA GLY A 315 -13.81 2.73 8.69
C GLY A 315 -13.14 3.76 9.58
N THR A 316 -13.62 3.92 10.81
CA THR A 316 -12.81 4.61 11.82
C THR A 316 -11.47 3.89 11.93
N PRO A 317 -10.31 4.60 11.88
CA PRO A 317 -9.01 4.01 12.16
C PRO A 317 -9.14 3.25 13.48
N ALA A 318 -8.95 1.94 13.45
CA ALA A 318 -8.99 1.13 14.66
C ALA A 318 -7.73 1.43 15.47
N TYR A 319 -7.76 2.52 16.23
CA TYR A 319 -6.81 2.76 17.30
C TYR A 319 -7.11 1.73 18.39
N LYS A 320 -6.54 0.54 18.30
CA LYS A 320 -6.41 -0.36 19.44
C LYS A 320 -5.40 0.28 20.37
N ALA A 321 -5.92 1.10 21.29
CA ALA A 321 -5.15 1.49 22.47
C ALA A 321 -4.56 0.20 23.06
N ALA A 322 -3.24 0.18 23.21
CA ALA A 322 -2.54 -0.90 23.89
C ALA A 322 -3.21 -1.09 25.25
N GLU A 323 -3.83 -2.26 25.47
CA GLU A 323 -4.35 -2.60 26.81
C GLU A 323 -3.19 -2.51 27.81
N PRO A 324 -3.35 -1.73 28.89
CA PRO A 324 -2.33 -1.70 29.92
C PRO A 324 -2.20 -3.10 30.51
N ALA A 325 -0.97 -3.63 30.48
CA ALA A 325 -0.62 -4.92 31.03
C ALA A 325 -1.24 -5.08 32.42
N ARG A 326 -2.20 -5.98 32.59
CA ARG A 326 -2.77 -6.38 33.88
C ARG A 326 -1.64 -6.91 34.73
N LYS A 327 -1.21 -6.11 35.71
CA LYS A 327 -0.39 -6.58 36.82
C LYS A 327 -1.18 -7.64 37.58
N THR A 328 -0.77 -8.88 37.46
CA THR A 328 -1.22 -9.99 38.32
C THR A 328 -0.78 -9.71 39.73
N ASN A 329 -1.70 -9.24 40.53
CA ASN A 329 -1.52 -9.19 41.99
C ASN A 329 -1.91 -10.56 42.54
N GLN A 330 -0.90 -11.37 42.84
CA GLN A 330 -1.05 -12.53 43.70
C GLN A 330 -1.20 -12.01 45.14
N ASN A 331 -2.39 -12.16 45.70
CA ASN A 331 -2.57 -12.36 47.15
C ASN A 331 -3.91 -13.03 47.36
N GLN A 332 -3.85 -14.30 47.76
CA GLN A 332 -4.92 -15.03 48.39
C GLN A 332 -5.16 -14.50 49.84
N PRO A 333 -6.36 -14.65 50.39
CA PRO A 333 -6.47 -15.76 51.34
C PRO A 333 -7.72 -16.65 51.17
N THR A 334 -7.48 -17.90 51.50
CA THR A 334 -8.39 -19.00 51.76
C THR A 334 -9.55 -18.65 52.70
N GLN A 335 -10.79 -19.06 52.34
CA GLN A 335 -11.77 -19.55 53.32
C GLN A 335 -12.65 -20.64 52.77
N SER A 336 -12.85 -21.57 53.63
CA SER A 336 -13.37 -22.94 53.65
C SER A 336 -14.88 -23.09 53.40
N SER A 337 -15.18 -24.24 52.79
CA SER A 337 -16.24 -25.22 53.13
C SER A 337 -17.72 -24.84 52.95
N THR A 338 -18.49 -25.60 52.18
CA THR A 338 -19.24 -26.80 52.60
C THR A 338 -19.91 -27.49 51.42
N PRO A 339 -20.17 -28.79 51.48
CA PRO A 339 -20.62 -29.60 50.33
C PRO A 339 -22.15 -29.62 50.19
N VAL A 340 -22.64 -29.55 48.94
CA VAL A 340 -24.04 -29.85 48.59
C VAL A 340 -24.11 -31.07 47.72
N VAL A 341 -24.93 -32.01 48.17
CA VAL A 341 -25.24 -33.34 47.69
C VAL A 341 -25.93 -33.29 46.29
N PRO A 342 -25.65 -34.24 45.38
CA PRO A 342 -26.33 -34.31 44.09
C PRO A 342 -27.63 -35.10 44.16
N SER A 343 -28.66 -34.62 43.42
CA SER A 343 -29.92 -35.35 43.19
C SER A 343 -29.98 -35.83 41.72
N PRO A 344 -30.75 -36.91 41.46
CA PRO A 344 -30.42 -37.90 40.43
C PRO A 344 -30.93 -37.58 39.01
N ALA A 345 -30.22 -38.14 38.03
CA ALA A 345 -30.47 -38.06 36.61
C ALA A 345 -31.68 -38.87 36.15
N THR A 346 -32.44 -38.31 35.20
CA THR A 346 -33.48 -39.01 34.44
C THR A 346 -32.92 -39.44 33.08
N PRO A 347 -33.26 -40.64 32.57
CA PRO A 347 -32.56 -41.23 31.43
C PRO A 347 -33.04 -40.71 30.07
N ALA A 348 -32.09 -40.57 29.15
CA ALA A 348 -32.30 -40.17 27.77
C ALA A 348 -32.75 -41.36 26.90
N ALA A 349 -33.72 -41.11 26.01
CA ALA A 349 -34.23 -42.05 25.02
C ALA A 349 -33.29 -42.23 23.83
N PRO A 350 -33.30 -43.36 23.12
CA PRO A 350 -32.32 -43.72 22.09
C PRO A 350 -32.61 -43.02 20.75
N GLN A 351 -31.55 -42.50 20.13
CA GLN A 351 -31.59 -41.97 18.77
C GLN A 351 -31.36 -43.09 17.75
N SER A 352 -32.27 -43.15 16.76
CA SER A 352 -32.21 -44.03 15.60
C SER A 352 -31.16 -43.57 14.56
N PRO A 353 -30.57 -44.50 13.76
CA PRO A 353 -29.50 -44.15 12.82
C PRO A 353 -30.06 -43.51 11.57
N ARG A 354 -29.39 -42.42 11.13
CA ARG A 354 -29.62 -41.78 9.85
C ARG A 354 -29.08 -42.63 8.70
N ARG A 355 -29.98 -43.07 7.83
CA ARG A 355 -29.67 -43.67 6.53
C ARG A 355 -29.14 -42.57 5.60
N VAL A 356 -27.98 -42.80 5.01
CA VAL A 356 -27.45 -42.02 3.88
C VAL A 356 -27.94 -42.75 2.62
N LEU A 357 -28.77 -42.06 1.85
CA LEU A 357 -29.18 -42.47 0.50
C LEU A 357 -28.24 -41.77 -0.48
N PHE A 358 -27.42 -42.54 -1.17
CA PHE A 358 -26.84 -42.17 -2.44
C PHE A 358 -27.70 -42.78 -3.52
N ASP A 359 -28.37 -41.98 -4.34
CA ASP A 359 -29.01 -42.40 -5.58
C ASP A 359 -28.46 -41.58 -6.75
N ASP A 360 -28.04 -42.37 -7.73
CA ASP A 360 -27.95 -42.10 -9.17
C ASP A 360 -27.16 -40.89 -9.69
N VAL A 361 -25.93 -41.19 -10.10
CA VAL A 361 -25.22 -40.43 -11.10
C VAL A 361 -25.62 -40.99 -12.47
N ASP A 362 -26.41 -40.24 -13.22
CA ASP A 362 -26.78 -40.53 -14.61
C ASP A 362 -25.55 -40.35 -15.51
N VAL A 363 -25.05 -41.47 -16.08
CA VAL A 363 -23.93 -41.46 -17.02
C VAL A 363 -24.50 -41.28 -18.44
N PRO A 364 -24.06 -40.22 -19.17
CA PRO A 364 -24.53 -39.97 -20.51
C PRO A 364 -24.25 -41.12 -21.52
N ASP A 365 -25.22 -41.41 -22.38
CA ASP A 365 -25.26 -42.59 -23.31
C ASP A 365 -24.11 -42.69 -24.30
N PHE A 366 -23.30 -41.66 -24.50
CA PHE A 366 -22.16 -41.68 -25.46
C PHE A 366 -20.94 -42.49 -24.94
N LEU A 367 -20.94 -42.88 -23.68
CA LEU A 367 -19.86 -43.68 -23.06
C LEU A 367 -20.17 -45.19 -23.01
N LYS A 368 -21.33 -45.60 -23.53
CA LYS A 368 -21.77 -47.02 -23.46
C LYS A 368 -21.44 -47.88 -24.71
N ASN A 369 -20.93 -47.31 -25.79
CA ASN A 369 -20.60 -48.06 -26.99
C ASN A 369 -19.17 -47.81 -27.49
N GLY A 370 -18.29 -48.74 -27.22
CA GLY A 370 -16.95 -48.83 -27.73
C GLY A 370 -16.42 -50.24 -27.57
N SER A 371 -16.80 -51.09 -28.53
CA SER A 371 -16.14 -52.38 -28.76
C SER A 371 -14.91 -52.18 -29.62
#